data_73e4952d264baa0ee7d4282c0aa816dc
#
_entry.id   73e4952d264baa0ee7d4282c0aa816dc
#
_cell.length_a   1.000
_cell.length_b   1.000
_cell.length_c   1.000
_cell.angle_alpha   90.00
_cell.angle_beta   90.00
_cell.angle_gamma   90.00
#
_symmetry.space_group_name_H-M   'P 1'
#
loop_
_entity.id
_entity.type
_entity.pdbx_description
1 polymer ?
#
loop_
_entity_poly.entity_id
_entity_poly.type
_entity_poly.pdbx_seq_one_letter_code
_entity_poly.pdbx_strand_id
1 'polypeptide(L)' 'MIFNGSIVTSLDKKIKGQVLDFDYEKDFASVYNWLDQKFVDTKLSNLEETPL' A
#
# COMPACT_ATOMS: atom_id res chain seq x y z
N MET A 1 -6.69 -0.14 -10.10
CA MET A 1 -5.72 -1.21 -9.73
C MET A 1 -4.49 -0.59 -9.08
N ILE A 2 -3.90 -1.32 -8.17
CA ILE A 2 -2.70 -0.87 -7.46
C ILE A 2 -1.46 -1.32 -8.23
N PHE A 3 -0.55 -0.38 -8.48
CA PHE A 3 0.72 -0.63 -9.16
C PHE A 3 1.85 0.03 -8.38
N ASN A 4 3.09 -0.17 -8.82
CA ASN A 4 4.23 0.55 -8.27
C ASN A 4 4.00 2.05 -8.44
N GLY A 5 4.18 2.79 -7.35
CA GLY A 5 3.95 4.23 -7.35
C GLY A 5 2.54 4.65 -7.00
N SER A 6 1.59 3.73 -6.91
CA SER A 6 0.22 4.06 -6.50
C SER A 6 0.21 4.61 -5.08
N ILE A 7 -0.63 5.61 -4.84
CA ILE A 7 -0.87 6.13 -3.49
C ILE A 7 -2.03 5.34 -2.91
N VAL A 8 -1.83 4.78 -1.74
CA VAL A 8 -2.80 3.87 -1.11
C VAL A 8 -3.04 4.23 0.35
N THR A 9 -4.20 3.82 0.83
CA THR A 9 -4.57 3.91 2.25
C THR A 9 -5.09 2.54 2.68
N SER A 10 -4.67 2.07 3.85
CA SER A 10 -5.20 0.81 4.39
C SER A 10 -6.63 0.99 4.88
N LEU A 11 -7.37 -0.12 4.95
CA LEU A 11 -8.78 -0.09 5.38
C LEU A 11 -8.93 0.42 6.81
N ASP A 12 -7.95 0.12 7.68
CA ASP A 12 -7.95 0.58 9.07
C ASP A 12 -7.35 1.97 9.25
N LYS A 13 -6.93 2.62 8.16
CA LYS A 13 -6.35 3.97 8.15
C LYS A 13 -5.00 4.11 8.84
N LYS A 14 -4.34 3.00 9.14
CA LYS A 14 -3.02 3.01 9.81
C LYS A 14 -1.87 3.14 8.84
N ILE A 15 -2.09 2.88 7.56
CA ILE A 15 -1.09 2.97 6.51
C ILE A 15 -1.60 3.94 5.45
N LYS A 16 -0.76 4.92 5.10
CA LYS A 16 -1.01 5.79 3.97
C LYS A 16 0.34 6.10 3.33
N GLY A 17 0.47 5.75 2.07
CA GLY A 17 1.75 5.97 1.41
C GLY A 17 1.77 5.47 -0.02
N GLN A 18 2.96 5.10 -0.46
CA GLN A 18 3.22 4.76 -1.85
C GLN A 18 3.67 3.31 -1.96
N VAL A 19 3.09 2.61 -2.92
CA VAL A 19 3.45 1.22 -3.20
C VAL A 19 4.80 1.17 -3.91
N LEU A 20 5.69 0.34 -3.40
CA LEU A 20 7.03 0.13 -3.96
C LEU A 20 7.10 -1.17 -4.75
N ASP A 21 6.34 -2.17 -4.32
CA ASP A 21 6.32 -3.48 -4.96
C ASP A 21 4.99 -4.16 -4.64
N PHE A 22 4.58 -5.10 -5.48
CA PHE A 22 3.32 -5.81 -5.28
C PHE A 22 3.34 -7.15 -6.00
N ASP A 23 2.47 -8.05 -5.53
CA ASP A 23 2.29 -9.36 -6.16
C ASP A 23 0.81 -9.74 -5.97
N TYR A 24 0.03 -9.66 -7.04
CA TYR A 24 -1.39 -9.98 -6.98
C TYR A 24 -1.66 -11.46 -6.71
N GLU A 25 -0.77 -12.31 -7.18
CA GLU A 25 -0.90 -13.75 -6.97
C GLU A 25 -0.79 -14.12 -5.49
N LYS A 26 0.09 -13.44 -4.78
CA LYS A 26 0.34 -13.66 -3.35
C LYS A 26 -0.44 -12.72 -2.44
N ASP A 27 -1.22 -11.81 -3.01
CA ASP A 27 -1.93 -10.77 -2.26
C ASP A 27 -0.98 -9.96 -1.37
N PHE A 28 0.09 -9.47 -1.96
CA PHE A 28 1.19 -8.84 -1.24
C PHE A 28 1.45 -7.44 -1.77
N ALA A 29 1.80 -6.51 -0.89
CA ALA A 29 2.31 -5.20 -1.25
C ALA A 29 3.35 -4.73 -0.25
N SER A 30 4.39 -4.09 -0.76
CA SER A 30 5.36 -3.38 0.05
C SER A 30 5.12 -1.88 -0.14
N VAL A 31 4.90 -1.17 0.95
CA VAL A 31 4.47 0.23 0.94
C VAL A 31 5.41 1.05 1.82
N TYR A 32 5.76 2.24 1.36
CA TYR A 32 6.39 3.20 2.24
C TYR A 32 5.28 3.97 2.95
N ASN A 33 5.15 3.74 4.26
CA ASN A 33 4.11 4.35 5.07
C ASN A 33 4.56 5.73 5.53
N TRP A 34 3.92 6.78 5.02
CA TRP A 34 4.26 8.16 5.36
C TRP A 34 3.90 8.50 6.80
N LEU A 35 2.93 7.83 7.38
CA LEU A 35 2.49 8.12 8.75
C LEU A 35 3.56 7.77 9.78
N ASP A 36 4.28 6.67 9.53
CA ASP A 36 5.35 6.18 10.42
C ASP A 36 6.73 6.44 9.86
N GLN A 37 6.82 6.85 8.58
CA GLN A 37 8.08 6.99 7.85
C GLN A 37 8.87 5.68 7.84
N LYS A 38 8.16 4.58 7.60
CA LYS A 38 8.74 3.23 7.58
C LYS A 38 8.19 2.42 6.41
N PHE A 39 8.97 1.44 5.97
CA PHE A 39 8.49 0.46 5.01
C PHE A 39 7.63 -0.57 5.74
N VAL A 40 6.54 -0.96 5.12
CA VAL A 40 5.62 -1.94 5.70
C VAL A 40 5.13 -2.88 4.61
N ASP A 41 5.03 -4.17 4.95
CA ASP A 41 4.46 -5.18 4.08
C ASP A 41 3.03 -5.45 4.53
N THR A 42 2.12 -5.52 3.57
CA THR A 42 0.71 -5.76 3.88
C THR A 42 0.05 -6.48 2.72
N LYS A 43 -1.20 -6.90 2.91
CA LYS A 43 -1.97 -7.52 1.83
C LYS A 43 -2.53 -6.45 0.91
N LEU A 44 -2.51 -6.73 -0.40
CA LEU A 44 -3.17 -5.85 -1.37
C LEU A 44 -4.65 -5.68 -1.05
N SER A 45 -5.30 -6.73 -0.59
CA SER A 45 -6.72 -6.68 -0.21
C SER A 45 -7.01 -5.76 0.96
N ASN A 46 -5.98 -5.37 1.71
CA ASN A 46 -6.10 -4.43 2.83
C ASN A 46 -5.91 -2.96 2.41
N LEU A 47 -5.68 -2.72 1.13
CA LEU A 47 -5.35 -1.39 0.63
C LEU A 47 -6.41 -0.89 -0.33
N GLU A 48 -6.64 0.42 -0.30
CA GLU A 48 -7.43 1.12 -1.29
C GLU A 48 -6.55 2.12 -2.00
N GLU A 49 -6.71 2.21 -3.31
CA GLU A 49 -6.02 3.22 -4.09
C GLU A 49 -6.64 4.59 -3.81
N THR A 50 -5.79 5.56 -3.49
CA THR A 50 -6.24 6.93 -3.19
C THR A 50 -5.98 7.78 -4.42
N PRO A 51 -7.02 8.31 -5.08
CA PRO A 51 -6.81 9.21 -6.21
C PRO A 51 -6.22 10.54 -5.73
N LEU A 52 -5.36 11.09 -6.56
CA LEU A 52 -4.77 12.41 -6.29
C LEU A 52 -5.69 13.52 -6.76
#